data_755697f55645acfc6ca70eebc3ee70a8
#
_entry.id   755697f55645acfc6ca70eebc3ee70a8
#
_cell.length_a   1.000
_cell.length_b   1.000
_cell.length_c   1.000
_cell.angle_alpha   90.00
_cell.angle_beta   90.00
_cell.angle_gamma   90.00
#
_symmetry.space_group_name_H-M   'P 1'
#
loop_
_entity.id
_entity.type
_entity.pdbx_description
1 polymer ?
#
loop_
_entity_poly.entity_id
_entity_poly.type
_entity_poly.pdbx_seq_one_letter_code
_entity_poly.pdbx_strand_id
1 'polypeptide(L)'
;LGAMGFGLPAAMGAKVACPEKTVINIDGDGSFQMNIQELGTLFVEEIPVKMIILDNQHLGMVAQWEDRFYNHNRGNTVLGRCKGSNGCGSAKNCDDCDGTRCTGRPYPDFVMIANGYGIPGRNVFTREELVPAIEEMLAADGPFLLDVHTGYEEHVLPMIPPGGDYTAIIME
;
A
#
# COMPACT_ATOMS: atom_id res chain seq x y z
N LEU A 1 -12.71 11.76 3.99
CA LEU A 1 -12.79 10.77 5.08
C LEU A 1 -11.74 9.69 4.93
N GLY A 2 -10.88 9.38 4.24
CA GLY A 2 -9.78 8.38 4.24
C GLY A 2 -10.15 7.03 4.89
N ALA A 3 -11.30 6.46 4.51
CA ALA A 3 -11.72 5.17 5.07
C ALA A 3 -10.85 4.04 4.48
N MET A 4 -10.07 3.39 5.33
CA MET A 4 -9.28 2.22 4.96
C MET A 4 -10.20 1.04 4.60
N GLY A 5 -9.78 0.22 3.63
CA GLY A 5 -10.56 -0.90 3.11
C GLY A 5 -11.65 -0.52 2.09
N PHE A 6 -11.79 0.76 1.75
CA PHE A 6 -12.80 1.22 0.80
C PHE A 6 -12.40 0.99 -0.67
N GLY A 7 -11.10 1.06 -0.99
CA GLY A 7 -10.58 1.11 -2.35
C GLY A 7 -11.01 -0.06 -3.22
N LEU A 8 -10.71 -1.27 -2.78
CA LEU A 8 -11.00 -2.49 -3.56
C LEU A 8 -12.50 -2.70 -3.81
N PRO A 9 -13.39 -2.69 -2.80
CA PRO A 9 -14.84 -2.81 -3.04
C PRO A 9 -15.40 -1.70 -3.93
N ALA A 10 -14.91 -0.47 -3.80
CA ALA A 10 -15.34 0.64 -4.64
C ALA A 10 -14.92 0.46 -6.11
N ALA A 11 -13.69 -0.02 -6.35
CA ALA A 11 -13.22 -0.34 -7.69
C ALA A 11 -14.04 -1.47 -8.35
N MET A 12 -14.41 -2.49 -7.57
CA MET A 12 -15.32 -3.56 -8.03
C MET A 12 -16.66 -2.98 -8.47
N GLY A 13 -17.28 -2.15 -7.61
CA GLY A 13 -18.56 -1.49 -7.94
C GLY A 13 -18.44 -0.60 -9.18
N ALA A 14 -17.35 0.16 -9.31
CA ALA A 14 -17.09 0.98 -10.49
C ALA A 14 -16.94 0.14 -11.77
N LYS A 15 -16.23 -1.01 -11.67
CA LYS A 15 -16.07 -1.91 -12.83
C LYS A 15 -17.37 -2.57 -13.26
N VAL A 16 -18.20 -2.97 -12.31
CA VAL A 16 -19.55 -3.51 -12.60
C VAL A 16 -20.46 -2.44 -13.24
N ALA A 17 -20.39 -1.20 -12.74
CA ALA A 17 -21.18 -0.11 -13.28
C ALA A 17 -20.70 0.38 -14.66
N CYS A 18 -19.41 0.24 -14.96
CA CYS A 18 -18.79 0.70 -16.20
C CYS A 18 -17.89 -0.41 -16.78
N PRO A 19 -18.47 -1.49 -17.33
CA PRO A 19 -17.71 -2.67 -17.74
C PRO A 19 -16.73 -2.39 -18.89
N GLU A 20 -16.96 -1.37 -19.69
CA GLU A 20 -16.09 -0.97 -20.80
C GLU A 20 -14.86 -0.16 -20.36
N LYS A 21 -14.82 0.31 -19.12
CA LYS A 21 -13.71 1.12 -18.60
C LYS A 21 -12.63 0.24 -17.97
N THR A 22 -11.38 0.65 -18.14
CA THR A 22 -10.30 0.14 -17.29
C THR A 22 -10.42 0.79 -15.92
N VAL A 23 -10.58 -0.05 -14.89
CA VAL A 23 -10.64 0.42 -13.49
C VAL A 23 -9.37 0.00 -12.79
N ILE A 24 -8.69 0.97 -12.18
CA ILE A 24 -7.47 0.76 -11.42
C ILE A 24 -7.74 1.17 -9.97
N ASN A 25 -7.53 0.24 -9.05
CA ASN A 25 -7.48 0.51 -7.60
C ASN A 25 -6.04 0.81 -7.22
N ILE A 26 -5.78 1.98 -6.61
CA ILE A 26 -4.49 2.31 -6.00
C ILE A 26 -4.74 2.40 -4.51
N ASP A 27 -4.10 1.56 -3.74
CA ASP A 27 -4.36 1.44 -2.30
C ASP A 27 -3.04 1.24 -1.54
N GLY A 28 -3.04 1.56 -0.25
CA GLY A 28 -1.95 1.20 0.65
C GLY A 28 -2.12 -0.23 1.16
N ASP A 29 -1.00 -0.85 1.52
CA ASP A 29 -0.93 -2.22 2.04
C ASP A 29 -1.83 -2.43 3.28
N GLY A 30 -1.83 -1.51 4.23
CA GLY A 30 -2.68 -1.59 5.41
C GLY A 30 -4.17 -1.44 5.11
N SER A 31 -4.53 -0.61 4.13
CA SER A 31 -5.91 -0.44 3.67
C SER A 31 -6.39 -1.66 2.90
N PHE A 32 -5.59 -2.16 1.98
CA PHE A 32 -5.91 -3.33 1.15
C PHE A 32 -6.19 -4.59 2.00
N GLN A 33 -5.42 -4.80 3.07
CA GLN A 33 -5.61 -5.94 3.98
C GLN A 33 -7.00 -5.98 4.63
N MET A 34 -7.68 -4.85 4.79
CA MET A 34 -8.98 -4.80 5.48
C MET A 34 -10.11 -5.46 4.71
N ASN A 35 -9.99 -5.56 3.38
CA ASN A 35 -10.96 -6.23 2.50
C ASN A 35 -10.30 -7.19 1.50
N ILE A 36 -9.20 -7.81 1.89
CA ILE A 36 -8.42 -8.72 1.04
C ILE A 36 -9.23 -9.93 0.55
N GLN A 37 -10.26 -10.34 1.31
CA GLN A 37 -11.17 -11.43 0.95
C GLN A 37 -11.95 -11.16 -0.35
N GLU A 38 -12.08 -9.89 -0.77
CA GLU A 38 -12.75 -9.50 -2.01
C GLU A 38 -11.98 -9.97 -3.28
N LEU A 39 -10.73 -10.40 -3.12
CA LEU A 39 -10.02 -11.11 -4.19
C LEU A 39 -10.78 -12.37 -4.64
N GLY A 40 -11.46 -13.04 -3.69
CA GLY A 40 -12.33 -14.18 -4.02
C GLY A 40 -13.52 -13.76 -4.90
N THR A 41 -14.14 -12.64 -4.59
CA THR A 41 -15.24 -12.07 -5.40
C THR A 41 -14.77 -11.68 -6.79
N LEU A 42 -13.61 -10.99 -6.89
CA LEU A 42 -13.00 -10.63 -8.19
C LEU A 42 -12.78 -11.85 -9.08
N PHE A 43 -12.28 -12.94 -8.48
CA PHE A 43 -11.97 -14.15 -9.22
C PHE A 43 -13.25 -14.89 -9.66
N VAL A 44 -14.20 -15.08 -8.74
CA VAL A 44 -15.42 -15.86 -9.00
C VAL A 44 -16.36 -15.15 -9.98
N GLU A 45 -16.47 -13.83 -9.86
CA GLU A 45 -17.35 -13.00 -10.72
C GLU A 45 -16.63 -12.45 -11.96
N GLU A 46 -15.38 -12.86 -12.17
CA GLU A 46 -14.54 -12.44 -13.32
C GLU A 46 -14.49 -10.92 -13.51
N ILE A 47 -14.37 -10.15 -12.40
CA ILE A 47 -14.35 -8.69 -12.43
C ILE A 47 -12.92 -8.20 -12.68
N PRO A 48 -12.57 -7.66 -13.87
CA PRO A 48 -11.18 -7.34 -14.24
C PRO A 48 -10.71 -5.99 -13.69
N VAL A 49 -10.63 -5.86 -12.37
CA VAL A 49 -10.02 -4.71 -11.70
C VAL A 49 -8.50 -4.86 -11.68
N LYS A 50 -7.78 -3.79 -11.99
CA LYS A 50 -6.33 -3.69 -11.84
C LYS A 50 -6.02 -3.13 -10.46
N MET A 51 -5.12 -3.77 -9.73
CA MET A 51 -4.79 -3.40 -8.35
C MET A 51 -3.32 -3.02 -8.24
N ILE A 52 -3.04 -1.86 -7.67
CA ILE A 52 -1.70 -1.40 -7.33
C ILE A 52 -1.66 -1.18 -5.82
N ILE A 53 -0.88 -1.96 -5.12
CA ILE A 53 -0.62 -1.78 -3.70
C ILE A 53 0.66 -0.97 -3.55
N LEU A 54 0.61 0.11 -2.78
CA LEU A 54 1.78 0.86 -2.35
C LEU A 54 2.21 0.29 -1.00
N ASP A 55 3.13 -0.67 -1.04
CA ASP A 55 3.59 -1.40 0.14
C ASP A 55 4.76 -0.65 0.81
N ASN A 56 4.45 0.06 1.89
CA ASN A 56 5.45 0.68 2.76
C ASN A 56 5.56 -0.01 4.13
N GLN A 57 4.77 -1.05 4.39
CA GLN A 57 4.71 -1.83 5.64
C GLN A 57 4.37 -0.98 6.87
N HIS A 58 3.71 0.15 6.66
CA HIS A 58 3.35 1.11 7.69
C HIS A 58 1.95 1.67 7.46
N LEU A 59 1.30 2.11 8.52
CA LEU A 59 0.20 3.05 8.43
C LEU A 59 0.78 4.43 8.14
N GLY A 60 1.05 4.73 6.86
CA GLY A 60 1.90 5.84 6.43
C GLY A 60 1.47 7.21 6.95
N MET A 61 0.16 7.52 6.93
CA MET A 61 -0.33 8.79 7.46
C MET A 61 -0.15 8.88 8.98
N VAL A 62 -0.32 7.78 9.72
CA VAL A 62 -0.07 7.75 11.16
C VAL A 62 1.42 7.93 11.43
N ALA A 63 2.29 7.25 10.66
CA ALA A 63 3.74 7.42 10.76
C ALA A 63 4.16 8.88 10.55
N GLN A 64 3.60 9.56 9.53
CA GLN A 64 3.87 10.98 9.26
C GLN A 64 3.51 11.87 10.45
N TRP A 65 2.38 11.61 11.12
CA TRP A 65 1.98 12.36 12.29
C TRP A 65 2.89 12.10 13.49
N GLU A 66 3.27 10.84 13.73
CA GLU A 66 4.20 10.46 14.78
C GLU A 66 5.57 11.10 14.58
N ASP A 67 6.05 11.18 13.34
CA ASP A 67 7.32 11.81 13.01
C ASP A 67 7.30 13.32 13.24
N ARG A 68 6.23 13.98 12.82
CA ARG A 68 6.18 15.44 12.87
C ARG A 68 5.75 16.02 14.22
N PHE A 69 4.89 15.32 14.95
CA PHE A 69 4.24 15.89 16.15
C PHE A 69 4.47 15.07 17.42
N TYR A 70 5.00 13.85 17.33
CA TYR A 70 5.12 12.94 18.48
C TYR A 70 6.53 12.34 18.63
N ASN A 71 7.56 13.04 18.18
CA ASN A 71 8.98 12.64 18.32
C ASN A 71 9.26 11.21 17.84
N HIS A 72 8.69 10.79 16.73
CA HIS A 72 8.83 9.44 16.17
C HIS A 72 8.35 8.31 17.10
N ASN A 73 7.44 8.59 18.00
CA ASN A 73 6.92 7.60 18.96
C ASN A 73 5.92 6.66 18.23
N ARG A 74 6.41 5.51 17.81
CA ARG A 74 5.60 4.52 17.06
C ARG A 74 4.61 3.79 17.98
N GLY A 75 3.32 4.03 17.75
CA GLY A 75 2.22 3.39 18.47
C GLY A 75 1.38 2.50 17.54
N ASN A 76 1.81 1.25 17.30
CA ASN A 76 1.11 0.28 16.42
C ASN A 76 1.04 0.70 14.95
N THR A 77 1.96 1.51 14.47
CA THR A 77 2.00 2.07 13.12
C THR A 77 2.74 1.18 12.15
N VAL A 78 3.69 0.41 12.66
CA VAL A 78 4.52 -0.52 11.89
C VAL A 78 3.75 -1.82 11.70
N LEU A 79 3.45 -2.18 10.46
CA LEU A 79 2.68 -3.38 10.13
C LEU A 79 3.56 -4.64 10.03
N GLY A 80 4.80 -4.49 9.57
CA GLY A 80 5.78 -5.58 9.59
C GLY A 80 6.42 -5.75 10.97
N ARG A 81 6.96 -6.94 11.27
CA ARG A 81 7.61 -7.23 12.57
C ARG A 81 9.13 -7.25 12.44
N CYS A 82 9.84 -6.39 13.18
CA CYS A 82 11.29 -6.56 13.36
C CYS A 82 11.60 -7.75 14.27
N LYS A 83 12.67 -8.50 13.96
CA LYS A 83 13.16 -9.60 14.82
C LYS A 83 13.83 -9.12 16.11
N GLY A 84 14.05 -7.82 16.29
CA GLY A 84 14.62 -7.24 17.51
C GLY A 84 13.55 -6.97 18.57
N SER A 85 13.91 -7.13 19.83
CA SER A 85 13.01 -7.21 21.00
C SER A 85 12.21 -5.95 21.35
N ASN A 86 12.37 -4.82 20.67
CA ASN A 86 11.76 -3.55 21.10
C ASN A 86 11.11 -2.74 19.98
N GLY A 87 10.59 -3.38 18.93
CA GLY A 87 9.91 -2.68 17.84
C GLY A 87 10.83 -1.67 17.14
N CYS A 88 10.99 -1.78 15.85
CA CYS A 88 11.79 -0.79 15.11
C CYS A 88 11.10 0.57 15.15
N GLY A 89 11.45 1.39 16.12
CA GLY A 89 10.94 2.76 16.24
C GLY A 89 11.54 3.74 15.22
N SER A 90 12.62 3.34 14.55
CA SER A 90 13.19 4.07 13.42
C SER A 90 14.09 3.15 12.61
N ALA A 91 14.10 3.30 11.29
CA ALA A 91 14.97 2.56 10.37
C ALA A 91 16.47 2.71 10.70
N LYS A 92 16.83 3.76 11.42
CA LYS A 92 18.23 4.10 11.74
C LYS A 92 18.92 3.13 12.71
N ASN A 93 18.17 2.22 13.37
CA ASN A 93 18.70 1.33 14.41
C ASN A 93 18.36 -0.15 14.15
N CYS A 94 18.01 -0.55 12.96
CA CYS A 94 17.76 -1.93 12.60
C CYS A 94 18.82 -2.39 11.61
N ASP A 95 19.64 -3.38 12.02
CA ASP A 95 20.71 -3.94 11.19
C ASP A 95 20.18 -4.62 9.91
N ASP A 96 18.88 -4.94 9.87
CA ASP A 96 18.19 -5.56 8.73
C ASP A 96 17.46 -4.55 7.83
N CYS A 97 17.66 -3.24 8.03
CA CYS A 97 16.99 -2.21 7.25
C CYS A 97 17.99 -1.49 6.35
N ASP A 98 17.71 -1.41 5.06
CA ASP A 98 18.49 -0.63 4.08
C ASP A 98 18.16 0.88 4.09
N GLY A 99 17.32 1.34 5.03
CA GLY A 99 16.84 2.72 5.15
C GLY A 99 15.55 2.98 4.39
N THR A 100 15.14 2.12 3.49
CA THR A 100 13.91 2.24 2.69
C THR A 100 12.89 1.16 2.99
N ARG A 101 13.34 -0.02 3.39
CA ARG A 101 12.48 -1.14 3.79
C ARG A 101 13.22 -2.07 4.75
N CYS A 102 12.48 -2.77 5.55
CA CYS A 102 13.02 -3.81 6.42
C CYS A 102 12.99 -5.16 5.69
N THR A 103 14.08 -5.54 5.07
CA THR A 103 14.20 -6.77 4.27
C THR A 103 14.09 -8.06 5.07
N GLY A 104 14.23 -8.00 6.40
CA GLY A 104 14.14 -9.16 7.30
C GLY A 104 12.80 -9.30 8.02
N ARG A 105 11.80 -8.45 7.74
CA ARG A 105 10.50 -8.53 8.41
C ARG A 105 9.61 -9.59 7.79
N PRO A 106 8.96 -10.45 8.59
CA PRO A 106 7.84 -11.21 8.10
C PRO A 106 6.68 -10.25 7.83
N TYR A 107 6.31 -10.11 6.58
CA TYR A 107 5.16 -9.33 6.11
C TYR A 107 4.40 -10.15 5.07
N PRO A 108 3.09 -9.96 4.91
CA PRO A 108 2.32 -10.69 3.90
C PRO A 108 2.89 -10.49 2.50
N ASP A 109 2.99 -11.56 1.75
CA ASP A 109 3.27 -11.54 0.32
C ASP A 109 1.94 -11.41 -0.43
N PHE A 110 1.61 -10.20 -0.87
CA PHE A 110 0.33 -9.92 -1.52
C PHE A 110 0.20 -10.61 -2.88
N VAL A 111 1.31 -10.79 -3.59
CA VAL A 111 1.32 -11.52 -4.86
C VAL A 111 1.03 -13.00 -4.62
N MET A 112 1.63 -13.60 -3.59
CA MET A 112 1.33 -14.99 -3.23
C MET A 112 -0.13 -15.15 -2.80
N ILE A 113 -0.68 -14.20 -2.04
CA ILE A 113 -2.08 -14.21 -1.63
C ILE A 113 -3.00 -14.10 -2.86
N ALA A 114 -2.75 -13.15 -3.77
CA ALA A 114 -3.52 -13.00 -5.00
C ALA A 114 -3.48 -14.27 -5.86
N ASN A 115 -2.30 -14.88 -6.00
CA ASN A 115 -2.13 -16.16 -6.70
C ASN A 115 -2.92 -17.29 -6.03
N GLY A 116 -3.02 -17.29 -4.70
CA GLY A 116 -3.86 -18.23 -3.95
C GLY A 116 -5.36 -18.12 -4.26
N TYR A 117 -5.81 -16.93 -4.65
CA TYR A 117 -7.16 -16.67 -5.18
C TYR A 117 -7.27 -16.88 -6.71
N GLY A 118 -6.20 -17.28 -7.39
CA GLY A 118 -6.19 -17.45 -8.85
C GLY A 118 -5.98 -16.15 -9.63
N ILE A 119 -5.58 -15.06 -8.96
CA ILE A 119 -5.32 -13.76 -9.56
C ILE A 119 -3.81 -13.61 -9.78
N PRO A 120 -3.34 -13.40 -11.02
CA PRO A 120 -1.93 -13.16 -11.27
C PRO A 120 -1.47 -11.83 -10.66
N GLY A 121 -0.20 -11.78 -10.30
CA GLY A 121 0.39 -10.57 -9.75
C GLY A 121 1.90 -10.53 -9.90
N ARG A 122 2.47 -9.35 -9.68
CA ARG A 122 3.90 -9.09 -9.77
C ARG A 122 4.36 -8.13 -8.67
N ASN A 123 5.51 -8.46 -8.06
CA ASN A 123 6.24 -7.55 -7.18
C ASN A 123 7.07 -6.56 -8.01
N VAL A 124 7.14 -5.31 -7.55
CA VAL A 124 7.93 -4.23 -8.12
C VAL A 124 8.83 -3.65 -7.03
N PHE A 125 10.12 -3.83 -7.17
CA PHE A 125 11.11 -3.40 -6.17
C PHE A 125 11.93 -2.20 -6.62
N THR A 126 12.02 -1.97 -7.92
CA THR A 126 12.81 -0.87 -8.48
C THR A 126 11.99 0.00 -9.42
N ARG A 127 12.45 1.23 -9.63
CA ARG A 127 11.77 2.18 -10.51
C ARG A 127 11.77 1.72 -11.98
N GLU A 128 12.81 1.01 -12.38
CA GLU A 128 12.99 0.49 -13.73
C GLU A 128 11.95 -0.61 -14.05
N GLU A 129 11.53 -1.37 -13.04
CA GLU A 129 10.52 -2.42 -13.18
C GLU A 129 9.10 -1.88 -13.30
N LEU A 130 8.84 -0.62 -12.86
CA LEU A 130 7.49 -0.10 -12.71
C LEU A 130 6.73 -0.01 -14.03
N VAL A 131 7.34 0.58 -15.07
CA VAL A 131 6.67 0.76 -16.37
C VAL A 131 6.36 -0.59 -17.03
N PRO A 132 7.31 -1.53 -17.15
CA PRO A 132 7.00 -2.86 -17.68
C PRO A 132 5.92 -3.62 -16.88
N ALA A 133 5.90 -3.46 -15.55
CA ALA A 133 4.88 -4.10 -14.71
C ALA A 133 3.47 -3.52 -14.93
N ILE A 134 3.38 -2.19 -15.10
CA ILE A 134 2.10 -1.54 -15.42
C ILE A 134 1.60 -1.97 -16.80
N GLU A 135 2.48 -2.07 -17.80
CA GLU A 135 2.13 -2.54 -19.13
C GLU A 135 1.61 -4.00 -19.10
N GLU A 136 2.28 -4.87 -18.35
CA GLU A 136 1.85 -6.26 -18.13
C GLU A 136 0.45 -6.31 -17.46
N MET A 137 0.26 -5.54 -16.39
CA MET A 137 -1.01 -5.43 -15.69
C MET A 137 -2.14 -4.96 -16.61
N LEU A 138 -1.89 -3.95 -17.44
CA LEU A 138 -2.89 -3.40 -18.35
C LEU A 138 -3.21 -4.34 -19.51
N ALA A 139 -2.25 -5.16 -19.95
CA ALA A 139 -2.42 -6.15 -21.00
C ALA A 139 -3.18 -7.41 -20.54
N ALA A 140 -3.25 -7.67 -19.25
CA ALA A 140 -4.00 -8.82 -18.73
C ALA A 140 -5.50 -8.66 -18.94
N ASP A 141 -6.20 -9.71 -19.37
CA ASP A 141 -7.66 -9.67 -19.57
C ASP A 141 -8.45 -9.65 -18.26
N GLY A 142 -7.98 -10.38 -17.23
CA GLY A 142 -8.61 -10.51 -15.92
C GLY A 142 -8.12 -9.49 -14.87
N PRO A 143 -8.47 -9.71 -13.59
CA PRO A 143 -7.88 -8.96 -12.49
C PRO A 143 -6.38 -9.20 -12.42
N PHE A 144 -5.62 -8.21 -11.96
CA PHE A 144 -4.16 -8.30 -11.83
C PHE A 144 -3.69 -7.45 -10.67
N LEU A 145 -2.71 -7.92 -9.91
CA LEU A 145 -2.19 -7.23 -8.73
C LEU A 145 -0.71 -6.86 -8.93
N LEU A 146 -0.37 -5.59 -8.73
CA LEU A 146 0.99 -5.13 -8.55
C LEU A 146 1.23 -4.79 -7.08
N ASP A 147 2.28 -5.36 -6.52
CA ASP A 147 2.78 -5.00 -5.19
C ASP A 147 4.03 -4.15 -5.36
N VAL A 148 3.87 -2.84 -5.18
CA VAL A 148 4.91 -1.85 -5.40
C VAL A 148 5.52 -1.47 -4.06
N HIS A 149 6.73 -1.95 -3.81
CA HIS A 149 7.47 -1.68 -2.59
C HIS A 149 7.99 -0.25 -2.57
N THR A 150 7.57 0.53 -1.57
CA THR A 150 7.92 1.94 -1.43
C THR A 150 8.61 2.22 -0.09
N GLY A 151 9.34 3.34 -0.01
CA GLY A 151 9.87 3.82 1.27
C GLY A 151 8.76 4.27 2.21
N TYR A 152 8.94 4.03 3.51
CA TYR A 152 7.95 4.47 4.52
C TYR A 152 8.23 5.87 5.07
N GLU A 153 9.40 6.44 4.76
CA GLU A 153 9.80 7.76 5.25
C GLU A 153 9.24 8.91 4.39
N GLU A 154 8.63 8.58 3.25
CA GLU A 154 8.04 9.58 2.36
C GLU A 154 6.74 10.14 2.95
N HIS A 155 6.76 11.44 3.26
CA HIS A 155 5.60 12.16 3.76
C HIS A 155 4.74 12.71 2.63
N VAL A 156 3.42 12.74 2.83
CA VAL A 156 2.49 13.40 1.92
C VAL A 156 2.47 14.89 2.21
N LEU A 157 3.10 15.66 1.33
CA LEU A 157 3.24 17.11 1.44
C LEU A 157 2.75 17.79 0.15
N PRO A 158 2.26 19.02 0.21
CA PRO A 158 2.08 19.86 1.41
C PRO A 158 0.94 19.38 2.32
N MET A 159 1.01 19.69 3.61
CA MET A 159 -0.08 19.40 4.54
C MET A 159 -0.42 20.60 5.43
N ILE A 160 -1.67 20.69 5.86
CA ILE A 160 -2.12 21.64 6.87
C ILE A 160 -2.13 20.93 8.23
N PRO A 161 -1.42 21.44 9.27
CA PRO A 161 -1.42 20.80 10.57
C PRO A 161 -2.79 20.91 11.25
N PRO A 162 -3.07 20.05 12.24
CA PRO A 162 -4.34 20.09 12.98
C PRO A 162 -4.60 21.46 13.59
N GLY A 163 -5.81 22.00 13.36
CA GLY A 163 -6.21 23.31 13.86
C GLY A 163 -5.59 24.50 13.11
N GLY A 164 -4.76 24.23 12.12
CA GLY A 164 -4.18 25.26 11.24
C GLY A 164 -5.10 25.63 10.08
N ASP A 165 -4.77 26.72 9.41
CA ASP A 165 -5.36 27.15 8.14
C ASP A 165 -4.32 27.11 7.01
N TYR A 166 -4.68 27.61 5.83
CA TYR A 166 -3.79 27.63 4.65
C TYR A 166 -2.49 28.43 4.86
N THR A 167 -2.42 29.31 5.87
CA THR A 167 -1.20 30.07 6.17
C THR A 167 -0.19 29.25 6.96
N ALA A 168 -0.63 28.13 7.55
CA ALA A 168 0.20 27.21 8.32
C ALA A 168 0.63 25.98 7.51
N ILE A 169 0.60 26.05 6.18
CA ILE A 169 0.98 24.92 5.31
C ILE A 169 2.43 24.51 5.57
N ILE A 170 2.61 23.22 5.83
CA ILE A 170 3.93 22.57 5.91
C ILE A 170 4.29 22.09 4.50
N MET A 171 5.41 22.55 3.97
CA MET A 171 5.85 22.28 2.60
C MET A 171 6.94 21.20 2.51
N GLU A 172 7.75 21.04 3.60
CA GLU A 172 8.90 20.14 3.70
C GLU A 172 8.93 19.40 5.05
#